data_b9b468e0f2df86a10641c65b238e1589
#
_entry.id   b9b468e0f2df86a10641c65b238e1589
#
_cell.length_a   1.000
_cell.length_b   1.000
_cell.length_c   1.000
_cell.angle_alpha   90.00
_cell.angle_beta   90.00
_cell.angle_gamma   90.00
#
_symmetry.space_group_name_H-M   'P 1'
#
loop_
_entity.id
_entity.type
_entity.pdbx_description
1 polymer ?
#
loop_
_entity_poly.entity_id
_entity_poly.type
_entity_poly.pdbx_seq_one_letter_code
_entity_poly.pdbx_strand_id
1 'polypeptide(L)'
;DALEAEQLKKRMFIDVRVNDTGPHRFLVDSGADRSVVSDGLAARLKLPAGEMVRVQGMAGARTVATVEVAMLTLGKSEIGPITAPALSSRDLGADGLIGIDALADQRLLFDFDKRTITVQDSRTPFVASGQEIVVTARRRKGQLIITQASVSDRAVSAVIDTGSEITLGNRALRERLFGTRRPSRMIDIELLSVTGQVLKAEAMVLDNVRIGGLVLNNVVVAFADAPPFALFGLQDQPAIFLGSDLLASFRRVALDFGNRKVRFTLR
;
A
#
# COMPACT_ATOMS: atom_id res chain seq x y z
N ASP A 1 -17.26 12.96 7.49
CA ASP A 1 -17.56 12.00 8.59
C ASP A 1 -18.01 10.62 8.10
N ALA A 2 -18.97 10.51 7.15
CA ALA A 2 -19.38 9.21 6.61
C ALA A 2 -18.32 8.61 5.66
N LEU A 3 -17.64 9.42 4.86
CA LEU A 3 -16.54 9.01 3.99
C LEU A 3 -15.31 8.56 4.78
N GLU A 4 -14.93 9.25 5.87
CA GLU A 4 -13.85 8.84 6.77
C GLU A 4 -14.14 7.49 7.45
N ALA A 5 -15.38 7.28 7.91
CA ALA A 5 -15.78 6.02 8.54
C ALA A 5 -15.82 4.85 7.53
N GLU A 6 -16.10 5.12 6.26
CA GLU A 6 -16.09 4.11 5.20
C GLU A 6 -14.67 3.80 4.72
N GLN A 7 -13.79 4.79 4.70
CA GLN A 7 -12.36 4.64 4.40
C GLN A 7 -11.66 3.77 5.44
N LEU A 8 -11.84 4.01 6.73
CA LEU A 8 -11.31 3.16 7.81
C LEU A 8 -11.78 1.70 7.74
N LYS A 9 -12.92 1.41 7.10
CA LYS A 9 -13.44 0.04 6.93
C LYS A 9 -12.67 -0.80 5.90
N LYS A 10 -11.93 -0.17 4.97
CA LYS A 10 -11.19 -0.88 3.90
C LYS A 10 -9.74 -1.19 4.27
N ARG A 11 -9.17 -0.49 5.24
CA ARG A 11 -7.83 -0.78 5.75
C ARG A 11 -7.80 -2.06 6.55
N MET A 12 -6.78 -2.87 6.30
CA MET A 12 -6.55 -4.11 7.03
C MET A 12 -5.36 -3.95 7.96
N PHE A 13 -5.52 -4.46 9.18
CA PHE A 13 -4.54 -4.37 10.25
C PHE A 13 -4.03 -5.76 10.60
N ILE A 14 -2.81 -5.79 11.13
CA ILE A 14 -2.17 -6.97 11.67
C ILE A 14 -1.74 -6.68 13.11
N ASP A 15 -1.80 -7.71 13.95
CA ASP A 15 -1.29 -7.64 15.30
C ASP A 15 0.23 -7.85 15.29
N VAL A 16 0.94 -6.88 15.87
CA VAL A 16 2.41 -6.84 15.95
C VAL A 16 2.83 -6.72 17.41
N ARG A 17 3.86 -7.45 17.81
CA ARG A 17 4.54 -7.19 19.09
C ARG A 17 5.73 -6.28 18.85
N VAL A 18 5.92 -5.33 19.75
CA VAL A 18 7.04 -4.37 19.74
C VAL A 18 7.82 -4.56 21.03
N ASN A 19 9.07 -5.00 20.94
CA ASN A 19 9.92 -5.32 22.11
C ASN A 19 9.17 -6.19 23.13
N ASP A 20 8.60 -7.30 22.66
CA ASP A 20 7.80 -8.27 23.45
C ASP A 20 6.50 -7.72 24.06
N THR A 21 6.15 -6.47 23.83
CA THR A 21 4.87 -5.90 24.25
C THR A 21 3.81 -6.01 23.14
N GLY A 22 2.54 -6.04 23.49
CA GLY A 22 1.44 -6.09 22.53
C GLY A 22 0.40 -7.17 22.84
N PRO A 23 -0.53 -7.41 21.90
CA PRO A 23 -0.48 -6.99 20.49
C PRO A 23 -0.79 -5.50 20.29
N HIS A 24 -0.16 -4.91 19.27
CA HIS A 24 -0.42 -3.56 18.78
C HIS A 24 -0.94 -3.62 17.36
N ARG A 25 -1.85 -2.71 16.99
CA ARG A 25 -2.47 -2.68 15.65
C ARG A 25 -1.59 -1.93 14.66
N PHE A 26 -1.08 -2.63 13.67
CA PHE A 26 -0.29 -2.05 12.58
C PHE A 26 -1.02 -2.17 11.24
N LEU A 27 -0.93 -1.13 10.42
CA LEU A 27 -1.27 -1.19 9.01
C LEU A 27 -0.22 -2.02 8.26
N VAL A 28 -0.62 -2.68 7.19
CA VAL A 28 0.32 -3.28 6.25
C VAL A 28 0.34 -2.43 4.99
N ASP A 29 1.51 -1.88 4.67
CA ASP A 29 1.69 -0.95 3.57
C ASP A 29 2.80 -1.44 2.64
N SER A 30 2.39 -2.09 1.54
CA SER A 30 3.32 -2.53 0.50
C SER A 30 3.84 -1.37 -0.36
N GLY A 31 3.35 -0.15 -0.18
CA GLY A 31 3.82 1.09 -0.79
C GLY A 31 4.92 1.78 0.02
N ALA A 32 5.04 1.50 1.31
CA ALA A 32 6.05 2.08 2.18
C ALA A 32 7.37 1.31 2.14
N ASP A 33 8.50 2.02 2.04
CA ASP A 33 9.85 1.43 2.05
C ASP A 33 10.33 1.06 3.46
N ARG A 34 9.73 1.65 4.50
CA ARG A 34 10.10 1.44 5.91
C ARG A 34 8.89 1.28 6.80
N SER A 35 9.05 0.43 7.81
CA SER A 35 8.13 0.33 8.93
C SER A 35 8.18 1.56 9.81
N VAL A 36 7.04 1.93 10.40
CA VAL A 36 6.81 3.16 11.15
C VAL A 36 6.15 2.81 12.47
N VAL A 37 6.51 3.52 13.52
CA VAL A 37 5.82 3.45 14.83
C VAL A 37 5.06 4.75 15.07
N SER A 38 3.87 4.68 15.68
CA SER A 38 3.17 5.90 16.04
C SER A 38 3.85 6.61 17.24
N ASP A 39 3.78 7.92 17.26
CA ASP A 39 4.27 8.74 18.36
C ASP A 39 3.63 8.33 19.71
N GLY A 40 2.34 8.01 19.69
CA GLY A 40 1.61 7.52 20.86
C GLY A 40 2.14 6.17 21.36
N LEU A 41 2.43 5.20 20.47
CA LEU A 41 3.01 3.92 20.87
C LEU A 41 4.45 4.12 21.36
N ALA A 42 5.25 4.91 20.64
CA ALA A 42 6.62 5.21 21.03
C ALA A 42 6.72 5.80 22.45
N ALA A 43 5.82 6.72 22.79
CA ALA A 43 5.73 7.33 24.12
C ALA A 43 5.29 6.31 25.19
N ARG A 44 4.26 5.49 24.89
CA ARG A 44 3.78 4.46 25.86
C ARG A 44 4.84 3.43 26.19
N LEU A 45 5.62 3.00 25.19
CA LEU A 45 6.69 2.01 25.36
C LEU A 45 8.04 2.62 25.76
N LYS A 46 8.11 3.95 25.85
CA LYS A 46 9.35 4.69 26.15
C LYS A 46 10.49 4.27 25.23
N LEU A 47 10.22 4.14 23.94
CA LEU A 47 11.23 3.75 22.96
C LEU A 47 12.36 4.79 22.90
N PRO A 48 13.63 4.39 22.84
CA PRO A 48 14.73 5.32 22.72
C PRO A 48 14.60 6.17 21.46
N ALA A 49 14.84 7.48 21.59
CA ALA A 49 14.84 8.41 20.48
C ALA A 49 16.08 8.19 19.59
N GLY A 50 15.87 8.22 18.29
CA GLY A 50 16.92 8.21 17.28
C GLY A 50 17.04 9.55 16.57
N GLU A 51 17.71 9.56 15.43
CA GLU A 51 17.94 10.75 14.62
C GLU A 51 16.69 11.22 13.89
N MET A 52 16.71 12.49 13.44
CA MET A 52 15.67 13.03 12.55
C MET A 52 15.87 12.50 11.14
N VAL A 53 14.79 12.03 10.51
CA VAL A 53 14.79 11.54 9.13
C VAL A 53 13.74 12.24 8.28
N ARG A 54 14.00 12.33 6.99
CA ARG A 54 13.04 12.84 6.03
C ARG A 54 12.19 11.66 5.51
N VAL A 55 10.89 11.69 5.79
CA VAL A 55 9.91 10.72 5.30
C VAL A 55 9.16 11.32 4.12
N GLN A 56 9.09 10.57 3.03
CA GLN A 56 8.32 10.93 1.85
C GLN A 56 6.94 10.24 1.92
N GLY A 57 5.89 11.06 2.00
CA GLY A 57 4.50 10.59 1.91
C GLY A 57 3.89 10.85 0.53
N MET A 58 2.63 10.48 0.37
CA MET A 58 1.86 10.67 -0.88
C MET A 58 1.68 12.14 -1.27
N ALA A 59 1.66 13.05 -0.30
CA ALA A 59 1.40 14.48 -0.51
C ALA A 59 2.65 15.37 -0.32
N GLY A 60 3.82 14.77 -0.08
CA GLY A 60 5.06 15.52 0.13
C GLY A 60 5.98 14.88 1.16
N ALA A 61 7.05 15.60 1.54
CA ALA A 61 8.02 15.13 2.51
C ALA A 61 7.89 15.87 3.85
N ARG A 62 8.18 15.16 4.93
CA ARG A 62 8.23 15.71 6.29
C ARG A 62 9.45 15.17 7.03
N THR A 63 10.12 16.01 7.82
CA THR A 63 11.17 15.57 8.73
C THR A 63 10.53 15.18 10.05
N VAL A 64 10.81 13.97 10.52
CA VAL A 64 10.26 13.40 11.76
C VAL A 64 11.36 12.74 12.58
N ALA A 65 11.13 12.64 13.90
CA ALA A 65 12.02 11.86 14.77
C ALA A 65 11.93 10.37 14.44
N THR A 66 12.97 9.63 14.73
CA THR A 66 12.94 8.16 14.73
C THR A 66 12.97 7.64 16.16
N VAL A 67 12.61 6.38 16.30
CA VAL A 67 12.75 5.60 17.53
C VAL A 67 13.43 4.28 17.25
N GLU A 68 14.19 3.81 18.24
CA GLU A 68 14.84 2.51 18.15
C GLU A 68 13.92 1.40 18.64
N VAL A 69 13.70 0.41 17.81
CA VAL A 69 12.93 -0.79 18.11
C VAL A 69 13.86 -1.99 18.03
N ALA A 70 14.03 -2.69 19.14
CA ALA A 70 14.90 -3.86 19.18
C ALA A 70 14.33 -5.01 18.36
N MET A 71 13.00 -5.21 18.42
CA MET A 71 12.34 -6.32 17.73
C MET A 71 10.87 -5.99 17.39
N LEU A 72 10.47 -6.26 16.14
CA LEU A 72 9.09 -6.38 15.71
C LEU A 72 8.77 -7.86 15.46
N THR A 73 7.70 -8.38 16.05
CA THR A 73 7.26 -9.76 15.81
C THR A 73 5.92 -9.76 15.08
N LEU A 74 5.92 -10.36 13.88
CA LEU A 74 4.75 -10.56 13.02
C LEU A 74 4.46 -12.06 12.88
N GLY A 75 3.52 -12.56 13.65
CA GLY A 75 3.26 -14.00 13.71
C GLY A 75 4.49 -14.76 14.20
N LYS A 76 5.18 -15.48 13.30
CA LYS A 76 6.42 -16.23 13.61
C LYS A 76 7.69 -15.52 13.13
N SER A 77 7.54 -14.36 12.47
CA SER A 77 8.66 -13.62 11.90
C SER A 77 9.13 -12.55 12.87
N GLU A 78 10.41 -12.52 13.15
CA GLU A 78 11.09 -11.52 13.98
C GLU A 78 11.95 -10.64 13.10
N ILE A 79 11.83 -9.33 13.26
CA ILE A 79 12.49 -8.31 12.45
C ILE A 79 13.11 -7.29 13.39
N GLY A 80 14.38 -7.06 13.30
CA GLY A 80 15.08 -6.05 14.11
C GLY A 80 16.59 -6.30 14.21
N PRO A 81 17.30 -5.35 14.82
CA PRO A 81 16.79 -4.05 15.28
C PRO A 81 16.44 -3.11 14.11
N ILE A 82 15.51 -2.20 14.31
CA ILE A 82 15.14 -1.17 13.33
C ILE A 82 15.10 0.21 13.94
N THR A 83 15.47 1.22 13.14
CA THR A 83 15.27 2.63 13.43
C THR A 83 14.03 3.08 12.66
N ALA A 84 12.90 3.21 13.36
CA ALA A 84 11.59 3.48 12.77
C ALA A 84 11.23 4.96 12.87
N PRO A 85 10.77 5.62 11.78
CA PRO A 85 10.18 6.94 11.86
C PRO A 85 8.98 6.94 12.81
N ALA A 86 8.84 8.01 13.61
CA ALA A 86 7.69 8.22 14.47
C ALA A 86 6.70 9.16 13.78
N LEU A 87 5.51 8.66 13.43
CA LEU A 87 4.46 9.44 12.81
C LEU A 87 3.29 9.65 13.77
N SER A 88 2.49 10.68 13.50
CA SER A 88 1.32 10.99 14.30
C SER A 88 0.34 9.83 14.37
N SER A 89 -0.02 9.39 15.56
CA SER A 89 -1.05 8.36 15.79
C SER A 89 -2.38 8.71 15.11
N ARG A 90 -2.71 10.01 15.07
CA ARG A 90 -3.92 10.52 14.45
C ARG A 90 -3.91 10.32 12.94
N ASP A 91 -2.79 10.63 12.29
CA ASP A 91 -2.66 10.57 10.83
C ASP A 91 -2.55 9.12 10.33
N LEU A 92 -1.90 8.25 11.12
CA LEU A 92 -1.81 6.81 10.83
C LEU A 92 -3.14 6.08 11.08
N GLY A 93 -3.88 6.44 12.11
CA GLY A 93 -5.06 5.70 12.56
C GLY A 93 -4.72 4.31 13.13
N ALA A 94 -3.45 4.07 13.49
CA ALA A 94 -2.91 2.80 13.97
C ALA A 94 -1.75 3.04 14.94
N ASP A 95 -1.29 1.98 15.60
CA ASP A 95 -0.09 2.00 16.44
C ASP A 95 1.20 2.05 15.61
N GLY A 96 1.14 1.69 14.33
CA GLY A 96 2.25 1.74 13.40
C GLY A 96 1.87 1.25 12.00
N LEU A 97 2.88 1.10 11.16
CA LEU A 97 2.79 0.66 9.79
C LEU A 97 3.94 -0.30 9.50
N ILE A 98 3.66 -1.43 8.89
CA ILE A 98 4.65 -2.41 8.40
C ILE A 98 4.93 -2.11 6.94
N GLY A 99 6.17 -1.75 6.65
CA GLY A 99 6.69 -1.50 5.30
C GLY A 99 7.39 -2.72 4.69
N ILE A 100 7.92 -2.53 3.49
CA ILE A 100 8.59 -3.60 2.74
C ILE A 100 9.94 -4.04 3.34
N ASP A 101 10.55 -3.22 4.20
CA ASP A 101 11.72 -3.60 5.00
C ASP A 101 11.45 -4.86 5.84
N ALA A 102 10.23 -4.99 6.33
CA ALA A 102 9.77 -6.13 7.11
C ALA A 102 9.14 -7.26 6.26
N LEU A 103 8.89 -7.02 4.96
CA LEU A 103 8.10 -7.91 4.10
C LEU A 103 8.93 -8.64 3.03
N ALA A 104 10.23 -8.38 2.93
CA ALA A 104 11.08 -8.78 1.80
C ALA A 104 11.04 -10.28 1.45
N ASP A 105 10.94 -11.16 2.45
CA ASP A 105 10.92 -12.61 2.30
C ASP A 105 9.57 -13.21 2.75
N GLN A 106 8.56 -12.37 2.90
CA GLN A 106 7.25 -12.76 3.38
C GLN A 106 6.24 -12.90 2.24
N ARG A 107 5.25 -13.72 2.48
CA ARG A 107 4.00 -13.78 1.74
C ARG A 107 2.88 -13.29 2.63
N LEU A 108 2.16 -12.28 2.17
CA LEU A 108 0.96 -11.77 2.83
C LEU A 108 -0.27 -12.29 2.12
N LEU A 109 -1.17 -12.93 2.84
CA LEU A 109 -2.47 -13.33 2.35
C LEU A 109 -3.54 -12.44 2.97
N PHE A 110 -4.11 -11.55 2.18
CA PHE A 110 -5.26 -10.73 2.54
C PHE A 110 -6.53 -11.53 2.22
N ASP A 111 -7.33 -11.84 3.23
CA ASP A 111 -8.67 -12.41 3.07
C ASP A 111 -9.68 -11.30 3.41
N PHE A 112 -10.25 -10.69 2.38
CA PHE A 112 -11.14 -9.55 2.52
C PHE A 112 -12.53 -9.94 3.06
N ASP A 113 -12.95 -11.19 2.86
CA ASP A 113 -14.22 -11.69 3.42
C ASP A 113 -14.10 -11.91 4.93
N LYS A 114 -12.98 -12.48 5.37
CA LYS A 114 -12.70 -12.71 6.80
C LYS A 114 -12.07 -11.49 7.49
N ARG A 115 -11.62 -10.49 6.72
CA ARG A 115 -10.88 -9.32 7.20
C ARG A 115 -9.64 -9.71 8.00
N THR A 116 -8.89 -10.67 7.50
CA THR A 116 -7.65 -11.17 8.12
C THR A 116 -6.46 -11.05 7.18
N ILE A 117 -5.29 -10.82 7.76
CA ILE A 117 -4.01 -10.91 7.06
C ILE A 117 -3.23 -12.06 7.69
N THR A 118 -2.75 -12.98 6.84
CA THR A 118 -1.86 -14.05 7.26
C THR A 118 -0.47 -13.79 6.70
N VAL A 119 0.55 -13.82 7.56
CA VAL A 119 1.96 -13.68 7.18
C VAL A 119 2.59 -15.07 7.15
N GLN A 120 3.28 -15.37 6.07
CA GLN A 120 3.98 -16.64 5.86
C GLN A 120 5.35 -16.37 5.24
N ASP A 121 6.32 -17.20 5.55
CA ASP A 121 7.60 -17.22 4.83
C ASP A 121 7.35 -17.60 3.36
N SER A 122 7.89 -16.84 2.42
CA SER A 122 7.75 -17.09 0.97
C SER A 122 8.32 -18.45 0.54
N ARG A 123 9.24 -19.04 1.32
CA ARG A 123 9.80 -20.39 1.09
C ARG A 123 8.80 -21.49 1.41
N THR A 124 7.79 -21.23 2.24
CA THR A 124 6.74 -22.20 2.52
C THR A 124 5.93 -22.45 1.25
N PRO A 125 5.70 -23.73 0.84
CA PRO A 125 4.88 -24.02 -0.31
C PRO A 125 3.50 -23.35 -0.23
N PHE A 126 3.07 -22.73 -1.32
CA PHE A 126 1.75 -22.13 -1.38
C PHE A 126 0.71 -23.18 -1.73
N VAL A 127 -0.28 -23.34 -0.89
CA VAL A 127 -1.43 -24.22 -1.16
C VAL A 127 -2.55 -23.36 -1.77
N ALA A 128 -2.81 -23.57 -3.06
CA ALA A 128 -3.90 -22.88 -3.76
C ALA A 128 -5.26 -23.30 -3.20
N SER A 129 -6.14 -22.36 -3.00
CA SER A 129 -7.52 -22.61 -2.57
C SER A 129 -8.50 -22.05 -3.58
N GLY A 130 -8.90 -22.85 -4.55
CA GLY A 130 -9.85 -22.47 -5.59
C GLY A 130 -9.19 -21.94 -6.87
N GLN A 131 -9.97 -21.25 -7.71
CA GLN A 131 -9.47 -20.62 -8.92
C GLN A 131 -8.70 -19.35 -8.58
N GLU A 132 -7.42 -19.37 -8.89
CA GLU A 132 -6.52 -18.23 -8.67
C GLU A 132 -5.95 -17.73 -9.99
N ILE A 133 -5.86 -16.43 -10.11
CA ILE A 133 -5.15 -15.78 -11.20
C ILE A 133 -3.80 -15.34 -10.66
N VAL A 134 -2.73 -15.89 -11.21
CA VAL A 134 -1.36 -15.64 -10.78
C VAL A 134 -0.68 -14.70 -11.76
N VAL A 135 -0.20 -13.58 -11.25
CA VAL A 135 0.53 -12.59 -12.03
C VAL A 135 1.96 -12.49 -11.51
N THR A 136 2.93 -12.57 -12.42
CA THR A 136 4.33 -12.35 -12.07
C THR A 136 4.61 -10.86 -12.01
N ALA A 137 5.19 -10.41 -10.91
CA ALA A 137 5.61 -9.03 -10.71
C ALA A 137 7.12 -8.89 -10.87
N ARG A 138 7.57 -7.68 -11.19
CA ARG A 138 8.98 -7.29 -11.05
C ARG A 138 9.17 -6.63 -9.70
N ARG A 139 10.29 -6.90 -9.05
CA ARG A 139 10.66 -6.20 -7.80
C ARG A 139 11.53 -4.99 -8.15
N ARG A 140 11.08 -3.80 -7.76
CA ARG A 140 11.84 -2.56 -7.90
C ARG A 140 11.81 -1.80 -6.59
N LYS A 141 12.96 -1.54 -6.01
CA LYS A 141 13.09 -0.93 -4.67
C LYS A 141 12.20 -1.61 -3.61
N GLY A 142 12.09 -2.94 -3.67
CA GLY A 142 11.25 -3.73 -2.76
C GLY A 142 9.79 -3.89 -3.21
N GLN A 143 9.25 -2.99 -4.03
CA GLN A 143 7.87 -2.97 -4.49
C GLN A 143 7.58 -4.04 -5.54
N LEU A 144 6.37 -4.59 -5.53
CA LEU A 144 5.86 -5.48 -6.56
C LEU A 144 5.18 -4.67 -7.68
N ILE A 145 5.80 -4.66 -8.85
CA ILE A 145 5.31 -3.97 -10.05
C ILE A 145 4.83 -4.99 -11.07
N ILE A 146 3.55 -4.94 -11.40
CA ILE A 146 2.94 -5.73 -12.47
C ILE A 146 3.06 -4.96 -13.77
N THR A 147 3.74 -5.54 -14.75
CA THR A 147 3.92 -4.94 -16.09
C THR A 147 2.90 -5.46 -17.11
N GLN A 148 2.20 -6.54 -16.80
CA GLN A 148 1.08 -7.07 -17.59
C GLN A 148 -0.23 -6.41 -17.12
N ALA A 149 -0.29 -5.08 -17.22
CA ALA A 149 -1.45 -4.29 -16.86
C ALA A 149 -1.75 -3.26 -17.95
N SER A 150 -3.02 -2.91 -18.11
CA SER A 150 -3.47 -1.84 -18.99
C SER A 150 -4.73 -1.16 -18.44
N VAL A 151 -4.92 0.11 -18.85
CA VAL A 151 -6.14 0.88 -18.58
C VAL A 151 -6.65 1.38 -19.92
N SER A 152 -7.90 1.04 -20.28
CA SER A 152 -8.50 1.36 -21.57
C SER A 152 -7.54 1.01 -22.74
N ASP A 153 -6.99 -0.21 -22.71
CA ASP A 153 -6.02 -0.77 -23.67
C ASP A 153 -4.66 -0.01 -23.76
N ARG A 154 -4.37 0.86 -22.83
CA ARG A 154 -3.06 1.53 -22.70
C ARG A 154 -2.22 0.80 -21.65
N ALA A 155 -1.06 0.32 -22.04
CA ALA A 155 -0.13 -0.36 -21.13
C ALA A 155 0.26 0.57 -19.96
N VAL A 156 0.27 0.02 -18.74
CA VAL A 156 0.64 0.73 -17.52
C VAL A 156 1.55 -0.13 -16.64
N SER A 157 2.35 0.51 -15.82
CA SER A 157 3.03 -0.13 -14.70
C SER A 157 2.11 -0.09 -13.47
N ALA A 158 1.62 -1.23 -13.00
CA ALA A 158 0.76 -1.30 -11.84
C ALA A 158 1.56 -1.73 -10.61
N VAL A 159 1.54 -0.90 -9.57
CA VAL A 159 2.18 -1.13 -8.27
C VAL A 159 1.10 -1.54 -7.27
N ILE A 160 1.34 -2.59 -6.51
CA ILE A 160 0.43 -2.95 -5.40
C ILE A 160 0.73 -2.04 -4.21
N ASP A 161 -0.27 -1.33 -3.74
CA ASP A 161 -0.18 -0.40 -2.61
C ASP A 161 -1.32 -0.65 -1.61
N THR A 162 -1.06 -1.51 -0.63
CA THR A 162 -2.06 -1.86 0.39
C THR A 162 -2.23 -0.76 1.45
N GLY A 163 -1.31 0.20 1.51
CA GLY A 163 -1.39 1.38 2.38
C GLY A 163 -2.31 2.47 1.85
N SER A 164 -2.47 2.53 0.52
CA SER A 164 -3.41 3.47 -0.10
C SER A 164 -4.85 2.96 -0.04
N GLU A 165 -5.76 3.84 0.35
CA GLU A 165 -7.20 3.54 0.38
C GLU A 165 -7.84 3.65 -0.99
N ILE A 166 -7.21 4.38 -1.91
CA ILE A 166 -7.73 4.66 -3.25
C ILE A 166 -6.70 4.31 -4.32
N THR A 167 -7.18 3.79 -5.41
CA THR A 167 -6.36 3.50 -6.59
C THR A 167 -5.95 4.82 -7.26
N LEU A 168 -4.63 5.02 -7.44
CA LEU A 168 -4.06 6.29 -7.88
C LEU A 168 -3.30 6.14 -9.19
N GLY A 169 -3.70 6.88 -10.21
CA GLY A 169 -2.97 7.03 -11.48
C GLY A 169 -2.06 8.26 -11.46
N ASN A 170 -0.93 8.19 -12.14
CA ASN A 170 -0.06 9.35 -12.30
C ASN A 170 -0.50 10.27 -13.45
N ARG A 171 0.14 11.43 -13.52
CA ARG A 171 -0.10 12.41 -14.59
C ARG A 171 0.13 11.82 -15.99
N ALA A 172 1.18 11.02 -16.19
CA ALA A 172 1.49 10.41 -17.47
C ALA A 172 0.35 9.46 -17.93
N LEU A 173 -0.28 8.71 -17.01
CA LEU A 173 -1.46 7.90 -17.32
C LEU A 173 -2.65 8.80 -17.69
N ARG A 174 -2.93 9.84 -16.89
CA ARG A 174 -4.01 10.79 -17.18
C ARG A 174 -3.88 11.39 -18.58
N GLU A 175 -2.70 11.89 -18.91
CA GLU A 175 -2.41 12.48 -20.23
C GLU A 175 -2.52 11.44 -21.36
N ARG A 176 -2.09 10.21 -21.10
CA ARG A 176 -2.20 9.12 -22.08
C ARG A 176 -3.64 8.72 -22.38
N LEU A 177 -4.54 8.84 -21.39
CA LEU A 177 -5.97 8.51 -21.53
C LEU A 177 -6.77 9.65 -22.16
N PHE A 178 -6.51 10.90 -21.75
CA PHE A 178 -7.40 12.03 -22.03
C PHE A 178 -6.71 13.20 -22.76
N GLY A 179 -5.38 13.15 -22.92
CA GLY A 179 -4.61 14.30 -23.44
C GLY A 179 -4.74 15.50 -22.51
N THR A 180 -4.95 16.67 -23.10
CA THR A 180 -5.18 17.94 -22.36
C THR A 180 -6.63 18.12 -21.91
N ARG A 181 -7.55 17.25 -22.34
CA ARG A 181 -8.98 17.38 -22.03
C ARG A 181 -9.27 16.93 -20.60
N ARG A 182 -10.19 17.65 -19.95
CA ARG A 182 -10.78 17.18 -18.69
C ARG A 182 -12.14 16.55 -19.00
N PRO A 183 -12.33 15.23 -18.80
CA PRO A 183 -13.63 14.60 -18.96
C PRO A 183 -14.67 15.22 -18.03
N SER A 184 -15.92 15.37 -18.49
CA SER A 184 -17.00 16.00 -17.71
C SER A 184 -17.39 15.24 -16.45
N ARG A 185 -17.08 13.92 -16.41
CA ARG A 185 -17.33 13.07 -15.22
C ARG A 185 -16.19 13.07 -14.20
N MET A 186 -15.12 13.82 -14.46
CA MET A 186 -13.98 13.91 -13.55
C MET A 186 -14.30 14.91 -12.45
N ILE A 187 -14.11 14.50 -11.20
CA ILE A 187 -14.39 15.29 -9.99
C ILE A 187 -13.10 15.60 -9.24
N ASP A 188 -13.02 16.75 -8.60
CA ASP A 188 -11.92 17.10 -7.73
C ASP A 188 -12.12 16.47 -6.36
N ILE A 189 -11.06 15.88 -5.81
CA ILE A 189 -11.03 15.26 -4.49
C ILE A 189 -9.76 15.66 -3.73
N GLU A 190 -9.78 15.49 -2.43
CA GLU A 190 -8.61 15.65 -1.59
C GLU A 190 -8.30 14.34 -0.88
N LEU A 191 -7.03 13.95 -0.90
CA LEU A 191 -6.51 12.72 -0.28
C LEU A 191 -5.62 13.11 0.90
N LEU A 192 -5.89 12.55 2.08
CA LEU A 192 -5.06 12.76 3.26
C LEU A 192 -3.91 11.73 3.29
N SER A 193 -2.69 12.22 3.39
CA SER A 193 -1.49 11.38 3.54
C SER A 193 -1.28 10.98 5.01
N VAL A 194 -0.64 9.83 5.24
CA VAL A 194 -0.18 9.40 6.57
C VAL A 194 0.82 10.37 7.24
N THR A 195 1.33 11.34 6.48
CA THR A 195 2.15 12.45 7.00
C THR A 195 1.33 13.69 7.37
N GLY A 196 -0.01 13.62 7.31
CA GLY A 196 -0.93 14.71 7.63
C GLY A 196 -1.06 15.79 6.55
N GLN A 197 -0.46 15.58 5.37
CA GLN A 197 -0.53 16.51 4.24
C GLN A 197 -1.67 16.11 3.30
N VAL A 198 -2.25 17.09 2.61
CA VAL A 198 -3.33 16.91 1.65
C VAL A 198 -2.79 16.88 0.23
N LEU A 199 -3.17 15.87 -0.55
CA LEU A 199 -2.91 15.75 -1.98
C LEU A 199 -4.21 16.04 -2.75
N LYS A 200 -4.17 17.04 -3.61
CA LYS A 200 -5.28 17.31 -4.54
C LYS A 200 -5.21 16.34 -5.71
N ALA A 201 -6.33 15.76 -6.07
CA ALA A 201 -6.45 14.77 -7.14
C ALA A 201 -7.74 14.99 -7.93
N GLU A 202 -7.77 14.45 -9.16
CA GLU A 202 -8.98 14.35 -9.97
C GLU A 202 -9.40 12.90 -10.06
N ALA A 203 -10.62 12.56 -9.71
CA ALA A 203 -11.10 11.18 -9.71
C ALA A 203 -12.18 10.94 -10.76
N MET A 204 -12.18 9.74 -11.33
CA MET A 204 -13.27 9.26 -12.17
C MET A 204 -13.35 7.73 -12.16
N VAL A 205 -14.46 7.21 -12.62
CA VAL A 205 -14.65 5.76 -12.84
C VAL A 205 -14.11 5.39 -14.21
N LEU A 206 -13.29 4.35 -14.24
CA LEU A 206 -12.71 3.78 -15.46
C LEU A 206 -13.18 2.34 -15.65
N ASP A 207 -13.38 1.99 -16.89
CA ASP A 207 -13.63 0.62 -17.33
C ASP A 207 -12.38 0.03 -18.00
N ASN A 208 -12.38 -1.29 -18.18
CA ASN A 208 -11.32 -2.01 -18.87
C ASN A 208 -9.93 -1.80 -18.22
N VAL A 209 -9.88 -1.89 -16.88
CA VAL A 209 -8.62 -2.00 -16.15
C VAL A 209 -8.21 -3.46 -16.13
N ARG A 210 -7.10 -3.79 -16.80
CA ARG A 210 -6.60 -5.16 -16.92
C ARG A 210 -5.39 -5.38 -16.05
N ILE A 211 -5.37 -6.50 -15.35
CA ILE A 211 -4.24 -6.95 -14.51
C ILE A 211 -4.02 -8.43 -14.82
N GLY A 212 -2.97 -8.74 -15.59
CA GLY A 212 -2.78 -10.09 -16.11
C GLY A 212 -3.99 -10.51 -16.96
N GLY A 213 -4.59 -11.64 -16.64
CA GLY A 213 -5.80 -12.15 -17.30
C GLY A 213 -7.14 -11.57 -16.81
N LEU A 214 -7.12 -10.67 -15.82
CA LEU A 214 -8.32 -10.05 -15.24
C LEU A 214 -8.74 -8.81 -16.02
N VAL A 215 -10.05 -8.60 -16.15
CA VAL A 215 -10.65 -7.35 -16.62
C VAL A 215 -11.58 -6.82 -15.54
N LEU A 216 -11.31 -5.62 -15.08
CA LEU A 216 -12.07 -4.93 -14.04
C LEU A 216 -12.76 -3.71 -14.65
N ASN A 217 -14.04 -3.54 -14.35
CA ASN A 217 -14.83 -2.39 -14.75
C ASN A 217 -15.30 -1.61 -13.52
N ASN A 218 -15.77 -0.39 -13.74
CA ASN A 218 -16.21 0.51 -12.66
C ASN A 218 -15.13 0.76 -11.60
N VAL A 219 -13.86 0.85 -12.01
CA VAL A 219 -12.75 1.13 -11.11
C VAL A 219 -12.64 2.63 -10.88
N VAL A 220 -12.74 3.07 -9.63
CA VAL A 220 -12.48 4.47 -9.27
C VAL A 220 -10.97 4.69 -9.31
N VAL A 221 -10.51 5.66 -10.09
CA VAL A 221 -9.10 6.04 -10.18
C VAL A 221 -8.98 7.53 -9.92
N ALA A 222 -8.18 7.88 -8.93
CA ALA A 222 -7.75 9.25 -8.71
C ALA A 222 -6.46 9.53 -9.49
N PHE A 223 -6.29 10.72 -10.03
CA PHE A 223 -5.11 11.13 -10.75
C PHE A 223 -4.41 12.27 -10.02
N ALA A 224 -3.14 12.08 -9.69
CA ALA A 224 -2.33 13.11 -9.05
C ALA A 224 -0.83 12.91 -9.32
N ASP A 225 -0.07 14.00 -9.20
CA ASP A 225 1.38 13.95 -9.15
C ASP A 225 1.88 13.59 -7.74
N ALA A 226 1.72 12.32 -7.39
CA ALA A 226 2.17 11.83 -6.09
C ALA A 226 3.68 11.52 -6.12
N PRO A 227 4.48 12.02 -5.16
CA PRO A 227 5.91 11.80 -5.09
C PRO A 227 6.38 10.33 -5.16
N PRO A 228 5.64 9.32 -4.66
CA PRO A 228 6.02 7.92 -4.80
C PRO A 228 6.21 7.46 -6.25
N PHE A 229 5.51 8.03 -7.23
CA PHE A 229 5.76 7.70 -8.64
C PHE A 229 7.21 8.04 -9.06
N ALA A 230 7.73 9.19 -8.61
CA ALA A 230 9.11 9.58 -8.86
C ALA A 230 10.10 8.68 -8.09
N LEU A 231 9.80 8.32 -6.84
CA LEU A 231 10.64 7.42 -6.06
C LEU A 231 10.83 6.07 -6.74
N PHE A 232 9.80 5.57 -7.42
CA PHE A 232 9.89 4.29 -8.15
C PHE A 232 10.32 4.49 -9.62
N GLY A 233 10.62 5.73 -10.04
CA GLY A 233 11.01 6.06 -11.42
C GLY A 233 9.90 5.77 -12.42
N LEU A 234 8.66 6.07 -12.02
CA LEU A 234 7.44 5.86 -12.79
C LEU A 234 6.76 7.17 -13.18
N GLN A 235 7.32 8.34 -12.82
CA GLN A 235 6.68 9.64 -13.03
C GLN A 235 6.42 9.97 -14.51
N ASP A 236 7.32 9.51 -15.41
CA ASP A 236 7.32 9.87 -16.83
C ASP A 236 6.68 8.80 -17.74
N GLN A 237 6.15 7.72 -17.14
CA GLN A 237 5.47 6.66 -17.87
C GLN A 237 4.11 6.36 -17.22
N PRO A 238 3.10 5.91 -18.00
CA PRO A 238 1.81 5.56 -17.45
C PRO A 238 1.93 4.54 -16.32
N ALA A 239 1.49 4.93 -15.12
CA ALA A 239 1.57 4.10 -13.93
C ALA A 239 0.35 4.29 -13.04
N ILE A 240 0.03 3.23 -12.28
CA ILE A 240 -1.10 3.18 -11.35
C ILE A 240 -0.70 2.44 -10.07
N PHE A 241 -1.03 3.00 -8.91
CA PHE A 241 -1.03 2.30 -7.63
C PHE A 241 -2.39 1.67 -7.42
N LEU A 242 -2.42 0.36 -7.23
CA LEU A 242 -3.63 -0.40 -6.95
C LEU A 242 -3.89 -0.36 -5.45
N GLY A 243 -4.83 0.47 -5.05
CA GLY A 243 -5.20 0.69 -3.67
C GLY A 243 -6.08 -0.41 -3.07
N SER A 244 -6.31 -0.33 -1.77
CA SER A 244 -7.14 -1.28 -1.04
C SER A 244 -8.61 -1.26 -1.48
N ASP A 245 -9.10 -0.17 -2.07
CA ASP A 245 -10.42 -0.08 -2.70
C ASP A 245 -10.58 -1.10 -3.83
N LEU A 246 -9.60 -1.19 -4.72
CA LEU A 246 -9.59 -2.15 -5.81
C LEU A 246 -9.25 -3.56 -5.31
N LEU A 247 -8.27 -3.70 -4.43
CA LEU A 247 -7.86 -5.00 -3.91
C LEU A 247 -9.00 -5.69 -3.13
N ALA A 248 -9.85 -4.93 -2.45
CA ALA A 248 -11.02 -5.43 -1.73
C ALA A 248 -12.15 -5.93 -2.65
N SER A 249 -12.08 -5.72 -3.96
CA SER A 249 -13.02 -6.33 -4.91
C SER A 249 -12.81 -7.84 -5.06
N PHE A 250 -11.64 -8.34 -4.69
CA PHE A 250 -11.30 -9.76 -4.65
C PHE A 250 -11.69 -10.39 -3.32
N ARG A 251 -11.94 -11.71 -3.33
CA ARG A 251 -12.09 -12.48 -2.10
C ARG A 251 -10.78 -12.53 -1.33
N ARG A 252 -9.67 -12.81 -2.04
CA ARG A 252 -8.32 -12.88 -1.48
C ARG A 252 -7.29 -12.30 -2.43
N VAL A 253 -6.27 -11.69 -1.86
CA VAL A 253 -5.07 -11.27 -2.57
C VAL A 253 -3.85 -11.77 -1.81
N ALA A 254 -2.97 -12.51 -2.48
CA ALA A 254 -1.70 -12.93 -1.91
C ALA A 254 -0.54 -12.17 -2.57
N LEU A 255 0.25 -11.48 -1.76
CA LEU A 255 1.45 -10.76 -2.16
C LEU A 255 2.67 -11.56 -1.72
N ASP A 256 3.34 -12.22 -2.65
CA ASP A 256 4.53 -13.04 -2.39
C ASP A 256 5.78 -12.25 -2.81
N PHE A 257 6.39 -11.57 -1.84
CA PHE A 257 7.54 -10.69 -2.09
C PHE A 257 8.79 -11.47 -2.45
N GLY A 258 9.02 -12.63 -1.82
CA GLY A 258 10.17 -13.48 -2.12
C GLY A 258 10.08 -14.11 -3.52
N ASN A 259 8.92 -14.62 -3.90
CA ASN A 259 8.70 -15.25 -5.20
C ASN A 259 8.23 -14.28 -6.29
N ARG A 260 8.01 -13.01 -5.96
CA ARG A 260 7.56 -11.95 -6.90
C ARG A 260 6.27 -12.32 -7.62
N LYS A 261 5.29 -12.83 -6.89
CA LYS A 261 3.98 -13.24 -7.41
C LYS A 261 2.86 -12.52 -6.68
N VAL A 262 1.86 -12.14 -7.44
CA VAL A 262 0.59 -11.66 -6.93
C VAL A 262 -0.48 -12.65 -7.35
N ARG A 263 -1.32 -13.09 -6.40
CA ARG A 263 -2.40 -14.04 -6.65
C ARG A 263 -3.73 -13.40 -6.28
N PHE A 264 -4.67 -13.49 -7.18
CA PHE A 264 -6.01 -12.97 -6.99
C PHE A 264 -7.01 -14.13 -6.99
N THR A 265 -7.80 -14.25 -5.93
CA THR A 265 -8.94 -15.17 -5.85
C THR A 265 -10.21 -14.35 -6.03
N LEU A 266 -11.03 -14.71 -7.02
CA LEU A 266 -12.29 -14.03 -7.30
C LEU A 266 -13.33 -14.34 -6.20
N ARG A 267 -14.32 -13.46 -6.09
CA ARG A 267 -15.51 -13.66 -5.26
C ARG A 267 -16.48 -14.62 -5.92
#